data_538c11f3251448c89e259f4699daf1ae
#
_entry.id   538c11f3251448c89e259f4699daf1ae
#
_cell.length_a   1.000
_cell.length_b   1.000
_cell.length_c   1.000
_cell.angle_alpha   90.00
_cell.angle_beta   90.00
_cell.angle_gamma   90.00
#
_symmetry.space_group_name_H-M   'P 1'
#
loop_
_entity.id
_entity.type
_entity.pdbx_description
1 polymer ?
#
loop_
_entity_poly.entity_id
_entity_poly.type
_entity_poly.pdbx_seq_one_letter_code
_entity_poly.pdbx_strand_id
1 'polypeptide(L)'
;RYVAEVSMQGYQDKDYAMTIGFPGSTDRYLCSWGVQQRIENSNKPRIEVRGIKQGIWKEAMLASDAVRIKYASKYAGSSNYWKNSIGMNKGLANLNVIERKRAEETAFADWVAKDQARGAKYGEVLNLLEKGYTSTNKYREALTYLNEAFSSGAEIIRLARMVQSVDIEGATPEEITVFLEDRIQPFFKDYEPSLDQKVLAAMMKIAKERVSPEFLPDIYTSVDKKLSLIHISEP
;
A
#
# COMPACT_ATOMS: atom_id res chain seq x y z
N ARG A 1 5.39 -39.21 10.30
CA ARG A 1 4.97 -37.79 10.20
C ARG A 1 3.69 -37.65 10.97
N TYR A 2 3.67 -36.79 11.97
CA TYR A 2 2.42 -36.39 12.64
C TYR A 2 1.74 -35.32 11.81
N VAL A 3 0.49 -35.54 11.47
CA VAL A 3 -0.36 -34.59 10.74
C VAL A 3 -1.45 -34.16 11.71
N ALA A 4 -1.69 -32.86 11.82
CA ALA A 4 -2.80 -32.36 12.63
C ALA A 4 -4.13 -32.78 11.98
N GLU A 5 -5.06 -33.28 12.78
CA GLU A 5 -6.40 -33.62 12.31
C GLU A 5 -7.17 -32.33 11.99
N VAL A 6 -7.86 -32.33 10.85
CA VAL A 6 -8.74 -31.22 10.45
C VAL A 6 -10.16 -31.53 10.88
N SER A 7 -10.68 -30.75 11.83
CA SER A 7 -12.08 -30.85 12.22
C SER A 7 -12.99 -30.21 11.17
N MET A 8 -14.01 -30.94 10.74
CA MET A 8 -15.04 -30.44 9.83
C MET A 8 -16.31 -29.99 10.54
N GLN A 9 -16.30 -29.91 11.90
CA GLN A 9 -17.47 -29.51 12.68
C GLN A 9 -17.80 -28.02 12.58
N GLY A 10 -16.86 -27.21 12.02
CA GLY A 10 -17.01 -25.77 11.92
C GLY A 10 -16.78 -25.06 13.26
N TYR A 11 -17.24 -23.80 13.36
CA TYR A 11 -17.17 -22.98 14.56
C TYR A 11 -18.41 -22.09 14.64
N GLN A 12 -18.72 -21.61 15.84
CA GLN A 12 -19.84 -20.72 16.10
C GLN A 12 -19.34 -19.34 16.59
N ASP A 13 -20.23 -18.36 16.61
CA ASP A 13 -19.90 -17.04 17.16
C ASP A 13 -19.53 -17.19 18.66
N LYS A 14 -18.40 -16.59 19.04
CA LYS A 14 -17.79 -16.65 20.38
C LYS A 14 -17.02 -17.92 20.72
N ASP A 15 -16.85 -18.85 19.79
CA ASP A 15 -15.91 -19.96 20.01
C ASP A 15 -14.48 -19.43 20.13
N TYR A 16 -13.68 -20.12 20.93
CA TYR A 16 -12.26 -19.79 21.06
C TYR A 16 -11.54 -20.08 19.74
N ALA A 17 -10.83 -19.07 19.22
CA ALA A 17 -10.00 -19.21 18.04
C ALA A 17 -8.57 -18.72 18.32
N MET A 18 -7.58 -19.45 17.86
CA MET A 18 -6.17 -19.12 18.00
C MET A 18 -5.42 -19.30 16.69
N THR A 19 -4.53 -18.35 16.38
CA THR A 19 -3.58 -18.49 15.30
C THR A 19 -2.17 -18.62 15.86
N ILE A 20 -1.43 -19.63 15.42
CA ILE A 20 -0.03 -19.82 15.78
C ILE A 20 0.84 -19.20 14.69
N GLY A 21 1.70 -18.26 15.06
CA GLY A 21 2.61 -17.58 14.13
C GLY A 21 3.23 -16.33 14.73
N PHE A 22 4.14 -15.74 13.97
CA PHE A 22 4.75 -14.47 14.35
C PHE A 22 3.94 -13.33 13.74
N PRO A 23 3.38 -12.41 14.55
CA PRO A 23 2.77 -11.20 14.02
C PRO A 23 3.84 -10.37 13.30
N GLY A 24 3.43 -9.62 12.26
CA GLY A 24 4.30 -8.70 11.57
C GLY A 24 4.72 -7.52 12.46
N SER A 25 4.52 -6.29 12.02
CA SER A 25 4.81 -5.08 12.80
C SER A 25 3.57 -4.57 13.52
N THR A 26 3.76 -4.00 14.71
CA THR A 26 2.73 -3.32 15.49
C THR A 26 3.24 -1.95 15.92
N ASP A 27 2.51 -0.90 15.55
CA ASP A 27 2.82 0.49 15.94
C ASP A 27 2.12 0.82 17.27
N ARG A 28 2.68 0.33 18.36
CA ARG A 28 2.07 0.41 19.69
C ARG A 28 2.10 1.81 20.31
N TYR A 29 3.11 2.59 19.97
CA TYR A 29 3.44 3.87 20.59
C TYR A 29 3.15 5.09 19.71
N LEU A 30 2.31 4.96 18.69
CA LEU A 30 1.86 6.11 17.92
C LEU A 30 1.05 7.06 18.79
N CYS A 31 1.30 8.35 18.64
CA CYS A 31 0.45 9.42 19.17
C CYS A 31 -0.84 9.57 18.34
N SER A 32 -1.78 10.39 18.81
CA SER A 32 -3.06 10.64 18.12
C SER A 32 -2.88 11.10 16.67
N TRP A 33 -1.97 12.03 16.43
CA TRP A 33 -1.63 12.52 15.08
C TRP A 33 -1.03 11.42 14.18
N GLY A 34 -0.22 10.53 14.76
CA GLY A 34 0.33 9.37 14.02
C GLY A 34 -0.75 8.36 13.64
N VAL A 35 -1.70 8.10 14.51
CA VAL A 35 -2.86 7.25 14.22
C VAL A 35 -3.71 7.90 13.12
N GLN A 36 -3.97 9.21 13.21
CA GLN A 36 -4.74 9.94 12.20
C GLN A 36 -4.04 9.91 10.83
N GLN A 37 -2.72 10.17 10.78
CA GLN A 37 -1.94 10.06 9.54
C GLN A 37 -1.99 8.65 8.95
N ARG A 38 -1.95 7.60 9.79
CA ARG A 38 -2.09 6.20 9.34
C ARG A 38 -3.44 5.97 8.66
N ILE A 39 -4.53 6.46 9.25
CA ILE A 39 -5.88 6.31 8.70
C ILE A 39 -6.01 7.08 7.39
N GLU A 40 -5.72 8.40 7.44
CA GLU A 40 -6.04 9.33 6.35
C GLU A 40 -5.03 9.26 5.19
N ASN A 41 -3.74 9.33 5.49
CA ASN A 41 -2.70 9.54 4.48
C ASN A 41 -1.96 8.24 4.08
N SER A 42 -2.26 7.11 4.74
CA SER A 42 -1.69 5.80 4.39
C SER A 42 -2.75 4.77 4.02
N ASN A 43 -3.71 4.51 4.91
CA ASN A 43 -4.70 3.45 4.66
C ASN A 43 -5.74 3.84 3.62
N LYS A 44 -6.31 5.06 3.67
CA LYS A 44 -7.31 5.52 2.68
C LYS A 44 -6.77 5.50 1.25
N PRO A 45 -5.62 6.11 0.93
CA PRO A 45 -5.03 6.00 -0.40
C PRO A 45 -4.82 4.56 -0.86
N ARG A 46 -4.29 3.69 0.03
CA ARG A 46 -4.09 2.28 -0.29
C ARG A 46 -5.40 1.55 -0.58
N ILE A 47 -6.44 1.81 0.20
CA ILE A 47 -7.76 1.21 0.01
C ILE A 47 -8.31 1.60 -1.35
N GLU A 48 -8.22 2.87 -1.72
CA GLU A 48 -8.72 3.40 -2.98
C GLU A 48 -7.97 2.79 -4.18
N VAL A 49 -6.66 2.92 -4.23
CA VAL A 49 -5.83 2.45 -5.35
C VAL A 49 -5.93 0.94 -5.53
N ARG A 50 -5.83 0.18 -4.44
CA ARG A 50 -5.94 -1.30 -4.53
C ARG A 50 -7.35 -1.74 -4.86
N GLY A 51 -8.37 -1.01 -4.41
CA GLY A 51 -9.76 -1.28 -4.77
C GLY A 51 -9.98 -1.22 -6.28
N ILE A 52 -9.50 -0.17 -6.93
CA ILE A 52 -9.57 0.01 -8.38
C ILE A 52 -8.84 -1.14 -9.10
N LYS A 53 -7.58 -1.39 -8.75
CA LYS A 53 -6.79 -2.46 -9.36
C LYS A 53 -7.45 -3.83 -9.22
N GLN A 54 -7.94 -4.16 -8.03
CA GLN A 54 -8.58 -5.44 -7.75
C GLN A 54 -9.92 -5.59 -8.47
N GLY A 55 -10.64 -4.49 -8.69
CA GLY A 55 -11.85 -4.48 -9.53
C GLY A 55 -11.53 -4.96 -10.93
N ILE A 56 -10.51 -4.35 -11.58
CA ILE A 56 -10.07 -4.70 -12.92
C ILE A 56 -9.59 -6.16 -12.99
N TRP A 57 -8.78 -6.59 -12.04
CA TRP A 57 -8.31 -7.98 -12.00
C TRP A 57 -9.44 -8.98 -11.79
N LYS A 58 -10.37 -8.69 -10.87
CA LYS A 58 -11.50 -9.57 -10.56
C LYS A 58 -12.40 -9.78 -11.78
N GLU A 59 -12.70 -8.72 -12.51
CA GLU A 59 -13.49 -8.80 -13.74
C GLU A 59 -12.82 -9.71 -14.77
N ALA A 60 -11.54 -9.52 -15.04
CA ALA A 60 -10.78 -10.35 -15.98
C ALA A 60 -10.68 -11.81 -15.52
N MET A 61 -10.49 -12.04 -14.23
CA MET A 61 -10.46 -13.39 -13.64
C MET A 61 -11.82 -14.13 -13.73
N LEU A 62 -12.93 -13.40 -13.67
CA LEU A 62 -14.27 -13.96 -13.85
C LEU A 62 -14.56 -14.28 -15.32
N ALA A 63 -13.98 -13.52 -16.24
CA ALA A 63 -14.16 -13.71 -17.68
C ALA A 63 -13.30 -14.86 -18.25
N SER A 64 -12.20 -15.25 -17.59
CA SER A 64 -11.25 -16.23 -18.11
C SER A 64 -10.57 -17.03 -17.01
N ASP A 65 -10.73 -18.36 -17.05
CA ASP A 65 -10.02 -19.28 -16.15
C ASP A 65 -8.50 -19.22 -16.33
N ALA A 66 -8.01 -19.02 -17.55
CA ALA A 66 -6.58 -18.86 -17.81
C ALA A 66 -6.03 -17.63 -17.11
N VAL A 67 -6.73 -16.50 -17.17
CA VAL A 67 -6.36 -15.27 -16.42
C VAL A 67 -6.50 -15.50 -14.93
N ARG A 68 -7.53 -16.19 -14.47
CA ARG A 68 -7.71 -16.53 -13.07
C ARG A 68 -6.54 -17.32 -12.50
N ILE A 69 -6.03 -18.30 -13.22
CA ILE A 69 -4.86 -19.08 -12.79
C ILE A 69 -3.62 -18.20 -12.65
N LYS A 70 -3.34 -17.34 -13.63
CA LYS A 70 -2.20 -16.41 -13.61
C LYS A 70 -2.28 -15.37 -12.46
N TYR A 71 -3.49 -14.89 -12.15
CA TYR A 71 -3.67 -13.73 -11.26
C TYR A 71 -4.16 -14.08 -9.85
N ALA A 72 -4.60 -15.29 -9.56
CA ALA A 72 -5.14 -15.67 -8.26
C ALA A 72 -4.18 -15.34 -7.09
N SER A 73 -2.91 -15.72 -7.21
CA SER A 73 -1.88 -15.43 -6.19
C SER A 73 -1.60 -13.92 -6.06
N LYS A 74 -1.48 -13.22 -7.19
CA LYS A 74 -1.26 -11.76 -7.24
C LYS A 74 -2.43 -11.01 -6.59
N TYR A 75 -3.66 -11.43 -6.90
CA TYR A 75 -4.89 -10.90 -6.31
C TYR A 75 -4.94 -11.14 -4.80
N ALA A 76 -4.65 -12.36 -4.35
CA ALA A 76 -4.64 -12.72 -2.94
C ALA A 76 -3.62 -11.85 -2.16
N GLY A 77 -2.40 -11.70 -2.67
CA GLY A 77 -1.38 -10.84 -2.08
C GLY A 77 -1.81 -9.38 -1.98
N SER A 78 -2.35 -8.81 -3.07
CA SER A 78 -2.88 -7.44 -3.06
C SER A 78 -4.05 -7.29 -2.08
N SER A 79 -4.98 -8.26 -2.07
CA SER A 79 -6.16 -8.28 -1.22
C SER A 79 -5.83 -8.34 0.27
N ASN A 80 -4.75 -9.03 0.64
CA ASN A 80 -4.30 -9.09 2.03
C ASN A 80 -4.02 -7.68 2.59
N TYR A 81 -3.21 -6.88 1.92
CA TYR A 81 -2.92 -5.50 2.33
C TYR A 81 -4.14 -4.59 2.27
N TRP A 82 -5.00 -4.77 1.27
CA TRP A 82 -6.24 -4.02 1.12
C TRP A 82 -7.20 -4.25 2.27
N LYS A 83 -7.48 -5.52 2.57
CA LYS A 83 -8.35 -5.92 3.69
C LYS A 83 -7.74 -5.53 5.05
N ASN A 84 -6.42 -5.62 5.21
CA ASN A 84 -5.74 -5.17 6.42
C ASN A 84 -5.97 -3.67 6.63
N SER A 85 -5.83 -2.82 5.61
CA SER A 85 -6.06 -1.39 5.72
C SER A 85 -7.51 -1.04 6.06
N ILE A 86 -8.48 -1.73 5.44
CA ILE A 86 -9.91 -1.58 5.76
C ILE A 86 -10.20 -1.99 7.20
N GLY A 87 -9.73 -3.18 7.59
CA GLY A 87 -9.93 -3.71 8.93
C GLY A 87 -9.27 -2.86 10.01
N MET A 88 -8.06 -2.35 9.73
CA MET A 88 -7.36 -1.43 10.63
C MET A 88 -8.16 -0.14 10.83
N ASN A 89 -8.61 0.52 9.77
CA ASN A 89 -9.41 1.74 9.90
C ASN A 89 -10.70 1.49 10.69
N LYS A 90 -11.40 0.39 10.40
CA LYS A 90 -12.59 0.00 11.16
C LYS A 90 -12.29 -0.27 12.64
N GLY A 91 -11.22 -1.00 12.93
CA GLY A 91 -10.79 -1.30 14.30
C GLY A 91 -10.41 -0.04 15.08
N LEU A 92 -9.61 0.83 14.48
CA LEU A 92 -9.18 2.10 15.10
C LEU A 92 -10.38 3.01 15.41
N ALA A 93 -11.38 3.07 14.51
CA ALA A 93 -12.61 3.82 14.73
C ALA A 93 -13.47 3.20 15.84
N ASN A 94 -13.76 1.90 15.75
CA ASN A 94 -14.62 1.21 16.72
C ASN A 94 -14.08 1.23 18.17
N LEU A 95 -12.75 1.24 18.31
CA LEU A 95 -12.07 1.29 19.61
C LEU A 95 -11.77 2.72 20.06
N ASN A 96 -12.20 3.74 19.32
CA ASN A 96 -11.96 5.16 19.61
C ASN A 96 -10.47 5.46 19.92
N VAL A 97 -9.56 4.87 19.13
CA VAL A 97 -8.12 4.90 19.44
C VAL A 97 -7.57 6.31 19.46
N ILE A 98 -8.00 7.19 18.55
CA ILE A 98 -7.56 8.59 18.50
C ILE A 98 -7.91 9.30 19.83
N GLU A 99 -9.15 9.17 20.32
CA GLU A 99 -9.56 9.82 21.57
C GLU A 99 -8.84 9.25 22.80
N ARG A 100 -8.58 7.94 22.80
CA ARG A 100 -7.77 7.31 23.85
C ARG A 100 -6.35 7.86 23.86
N LYS A 101 -5.74 8.04 22.70
CA LYS A 101 -4.40 8.64 22.57
C LYS A 101 -4.39 10.11 23.00
N ARG A 102 -5.41 10.89 22.64
CA ARG A 102 -5.57 12.27 23.12
C ARG A 102 -5.69 12.36 24.64
N ALA A 103 -6.39 11.45 25.26
CA ALA A 103 -6.46 11.38 26.72
C ALA A 103 -5.09 11.07 27.36
N GLU A 104 -4.31 10.14 26.78
CA GLU A 104 -2.94 9.87 27.20
C GLU A 104 -2.03 11.12 27.05
N GLU A 105 -2.15 11.85 25.92
CA GLU A 105 -1.42 13.09 25.63
C GLU A 105 -1.78 14.20 26.62
N THR A 106 -3.07 14.36 26.94
CA THR A 106 -3.54 15.30 27.97
C THR A 106 -2.97 14.97 29.34
N ALA A 107 -3.04 13.70 29.75
CA ALA A 107 -2.48 13.25 31.02
C ALA A 107 -0.96 13.47 31.08
N PHE A 108 -0.25 13.28 29.97
CA PHE A 108 1.18 13.59 29.86
C PHE A 108 1.45 15.10 30.01
N ALA A 109 0.68 15.96 29.33
CA ALA A 109 0.80 17.41 29.45
C ALA A 109 0.56 17.89 30.89
N ASP A 110 -0.47 17.36 31.55
CA ASP A 110 -0.77 17.67 32.95
C ASP A 110 0.34 17.23 33.92
N TRP A 111 0.98 16.07 33.60
CA TRP A 111 2.11 15.58 34.39
C TRP A 111 3.35 16.45 34.18
N VAL A 112 3.60 16.92 32.95
CA VAL A 112 4.69 17.85 32.63
C VAL A 112 4.50 19.20 33.34
N ALA A 113 3.29 19.74 33.33
CA ALA A 113 2.97 21.06 33.90
C ALA A 113 3.16 21.15 35.43
N LYS A 114 3.17 20.00 36.12
CA LYS A 114 3.30 19.94 37.61
C LYS A 114 4.72 20.09 38.11
N ASP A 115 5.74 20.17 37.23
CA ASP A 115 7.13 20.21 37.65
C ASP A 115 7.97 21.03 36.64
N GLN A 116 8.73 21.99 37.13
CA GLN A 116 9.52 22.91 36.31
C GLN A 116 10.61 22.17 35.52
N ALA A 117 11.26 21.17 36.10
CA ALA A 117 12.29 20.40 35.42
C ALA A 117 11.70 19.53 34.29
N ARG A 118 10.48 18.98 34.50
CA ARG A 118 9.73 18.28 33.46
C ARG A 118 9.31 19.24 32.35
N GLY A 119 8.83 20.42 32.69
CA GLY A 119 8.50 21.48 31.75
C GLY A 119 9.67 21.84 30.86
N ALA A 120 10.85 22.06 31.45
CA ALA A 120 12.06 22.35 30.71
C ALA A 120 12.51 21.20 29.77
N LYS A 121 12.29 19.94 30.17
CA LYS A 121 12.72 18.76 29.41
C LYS A 121 11.72 18.26 28.38
N TYR A 122 10.44 18.33 28.68
CA TYR A 122 9.36 17.65 27.90
C TYR A 122 8.28 18.61 27.39
N GLY A 123 8.33 19.90 27.74
CA GLY A 123 7.26 20.85 27.43
C GLY A 123 6.92 20.97 25.95
N GLU A 124 7.90 20.83 25.07
CA GLU A 124 7.71 20.95 23.63
C GLU A 124 7.39 19.62 22.91
N VAL A 125 7.39 18.48 23.62
CA VAL A 125 7.28 17.15 22.97
C VAL A 125 6.00 17.01 22.15
N LEU A 126 4.85 17.38 22.69
CA LEU A 126 3.56 17.24 21.98
C LEU A 126 3.48 18.20 20.79
N ASN A 127 3.94 19.44 20.94
CA ASN A 127 3.98 20.43 19.85
C ASN A 127 4.88 19.95 18.70
N LEU A 128 6.05 19.38 19.02
CA LEU A 128 6.96 18.83 18.02
C LEU A 128 6.39 17.63 17.30
N LEU A 129 5.69 16.74 18.02
CA LEU A 129 5.00 15.59 17.41
C LEU A 129 3.87 16.06 16.49
N GLU A 130 3.00 16.94 16.95
CA GLU A 130 1.92 17.51 16.13
C GLU A 130 2.48 18.15 14.86
N LYS A 131 3.45 19.05 15.00
CA LYS A 131 4.09 19.72 13.87
C LYS A 131 4.75 18.74 12.91
N GLY A 132 5.43 17.72 13.43
CA GLY A 132 6.09 16.70 12.63
C GLY A 132 5.10 15.91 11.76
N TYR A 133 4.00 15.45 12.35
CA TYR A 133 2.97 14.73 11.62
C TYR A 133 2.20 15.62 10.65
N THR A 134 1.72 16.78 11.09
CA THR A 134 0.89 17.67 10.26
C THR A 134 1.65 18.23 9.06
N SER A 135 2.92 18.62 9.25
CA SER A 135 3.76 19.10 8.15
C SER A 135 4.10 18.02 7.11
N THR A 136 4.06 16.75 7.49
CA THR A 136 4.39 15.62 6.60
C THR A 136 3.19 14.93 5.97
N ASN A 137 1.96 15.27 6.35
CA ASN A 137 0.75 14.62 5.84
C ASN A 137 0.66 14.63 4.32
N LYS A 138 0.87 15.80 3.68
CA LYS A 138 0.81 15.93 2.21
C LYS A 138 1.83 15.04 1.49
N TYR A 139 3.03 14.93 2.04
CA TYR A 139 4.09 14.07 1.49
C TYR A 139 3.76 12.59 1.68
N ARG A 140 3.23 12.23 2.85
CA ARG A 140 2.83 10.85 3.15
C ARG A 140 1.72 10.39 2.22
N GLU A 141 0.73 11.23 2.00
CA GLU A 141 -0.40 10.94 1.11
C GLU A 141 0.06 10.77 -0.33
N ALA A 142 0.78 11.76 -0.87
CA ALA A 142 1.33 11.70 -2.22
C ALA A 142 2.22 10.46 -2.42
N LEU A 143 3.14 10.20 -1.49
CA LEU A 143 4.01 9.04 -1.54
C LEU A 143 3.23 7.72 -1.51
N THR A 144 2.14 7.66 -0.74
CA THR A 144 1.31 6.44 -0.68
C THR A 144 0.59 6.22 -2.00
N TYR A 145 -0.04 7.25 -2.58
CA TYR A 145 -0.67 7.15 -3.90
C TYR A 145 0.33 6.71 -4.98
N LEU A 146 1.49 7.38 -5.05
CA LEU A 146 2.52 7.06 -6.05
C LEU A 146 3.07 5.64 -5.88
N ASN A 147 3.34 5.21 -4.66
CA ASN A 147 3.83 3.85 -4.39
C ASN A 147 2.79 2.78 -4.73
N GLU A 148 1.53 2.99 -4.37
CA GLU A 148 0.46 2.04 -4.66
C GLU A 148 0.10 2.02 -6.15
N ALA A 149 0.16 3.17 -6.84
CA ALA A 149 -0.12 3.26 -8.27
C ALA A 149 1.03 2.71 -9.14
N PHE A 150 2.29 3.02 -8.80
CA PHE A 150 3.42 2.68 -9.66
C PHE A 150 4.28 1.55 -9.13
N SER A 151 4.63 1.52 -7.84
CA SER A 151 5.47 0.43 -7.29
C SER A 151 4.71 -0.87 -7.12
N SER A 152 3.42 -0.77 -6.76
CA SER A 152 2.52 -1.90 -6.51
C SER A 152 1.36 -1.98 -7.50
N GLY A 153 1.33 -1.11 -8.52
CA GLY A 153 0.29 -0.98 -9.52
C GLY A 153 0.44 -1.95 -10.67
N ALA A 154 0.75 -1.41 -11.86
CA ALA A 154 0.97 -2.20 -13.07
C ALA A 154 2.28 -3.00 -13.00
N GLU A 155 2.23 -4.21 -13.50
CA GLU A 155 3.36 -5.15 -13.45
C GLU A 155 4.52 -4.72 -14.35
N ILE A 156 4.22 -4.08 -15.49
CA ILE A 156 5.23 -3.58 -16.42
C ILE A 156 6.19 -2.58 -15.77
N ILE A 157 5.70 -1.77 -14.82
CA ILE A 157 6.54 -0.82 -14.07
C ILE A 157 7.56 -1.59 -13.21
N ARG A 158 7.13 -2.71 -12.60
CA ARG A 158 8.03 -3.58 -11.82
C ARG A 158 9.09 -4.22 -12.73
N LEU A 159 8.70 -4.67 -13.92
CA LEU A 159 9.63 -5.20 -14.91
C LEU A 159 10.65 -4.15 -15.32
N ALA A 160 10.20 -2.94 -15.67
CA ALA A 160 11.09 -1.85 -16.06
C ALA A 160 12.13 -1.53 -14.97
N ARG A 161 11.69 -1.46 -13.70
CA ARG A 161 12.61 -1.27 -12.57
C ARG A 161 13.61 -2.41 -12.40
N MET A 162 13.17 -3.64 -12.60
CA MET A 162 14.03 -4.81 -12.51
C MET A 162 15.11 -4.78 -13.59
N VAL A 163 14.76 -4.43 -14.83
CA VAL A 163 15.73 -4.25 -15.92
C VAL A 163 16.67 -3.07 -15.61
N GLN A 164 16.14 -1.95 -15.15
CA GLN A 164 16.95 -0.76 -14.81
C GLN A 164 17.95 -1.03 -13.66
N SER A 165 17.67 -2.00 -12.78
CA SER A 165 18.55 -2.34 -11.65
C SER A 165 19.77 -3.17 -12.06
N VAL A 166 19.84 -3.63 -13.31
CA VAL A 166 20.95 -4.42 -13.85
C VAL A 166 21.92 -3.49 -14.56
N ASP A 167 23.18 -3.56 -14.20
CA ASP A 167 24.27 -2.91 -14.96
C ASP A 167 24.57 -3.75 -16.21
N ILE A 168 23.81 -3.50 -17.27
CA ILE A 168 23.93 -4.25 -18.53
C ILE A 168 25.29 -3.98 -19.22
N GLU A 169 25.86 -2.79 -19.03
CA GLU A 169 27.14 -2.41 -19.66
C GLU A 169 28.33 -3.11 -18.98
N GLY A 170 28.23 -3.33 -17.67
CA GLY A 170 29.28 -4.03 -16.89
C GLY A 170 29.07 -5.53 -16.75
N ALA A 171 27.92 -6.06 -17.15
CA ALA A 171 27.60 -7.48 -16.97
C ALA A 171 28.18 -8.36 -18.10
N THR A 172 28.61 -9.57 -17.74
CA THR A 172 29.04 -10.59 -18.70
C THR A 172 27.81 -11.18 -19.46
N PRO A 173 28.01 -11.76 -20.65
CA PRO A 173 26.94 -12.45 -21.38
C PRO A 173 26.25 -13.54 -20.56
N GLU A 174 27.01 -14.26 -19.72
CA GLU A 174 26.51 -15.30 -18.84
C GLU A 174 25.59 -14.74 -17.76
N GLU A 175 25.97 -13.62 -17.12
CA GLU A 175 25.15 -12.93 -16.09
C GLU A 175 23.86 -12.39 -16.72
N ILE A 176 23.91 -11.85 -17.92
CA ILE A 176 22.72 -11.41 -18.67
C ILE A 176 21.81 -12.60 -18.96
N THR A 177 22.38 -13.72 -19.40
CA THR A 177 21.60 -14.93 -19.69
C THR A 177 20.89 -15.44 -18.45
N VAL A 178 21.58 -15.56 -17.33
CA VAL A 178 20.99 -15.95 -16.04
C VAL A 178 19.86 -14.98 -15.61
N PHE A 179 20.08 -13.68 -15.77
CA PHE A 179 19.05 -12.71 -15.46
C PHE A 179 17.80 -12.86 -16.34
N LEU A 180 17.98 -13.09 -17.64
CA LEU A 180 16.87 -13.33 -18.57
C LEU A 180 16.07 -14.59 -18.19
N GLU A 181 16.76 -15.69 -17.89
CA GLU A 181 16.15 -16.96 -17.56
C GLU A 181 15.46 -16.95 -16.19
N ASP A 182 16.11 -16.39 -15.17
CA ASP A 182 15.64 -16.44 -13.79
C ASP A 182 14.63 -15.35 -13.44
N ARG A 183 14.64 -14.24 -14.16
CA ARG A 183 13.83 -13.06 -13.83
C ARG A 183 12.84 -12.66 -14.90
N ILE A 184 13.29 -12.61 -16.15
CA ILE A 184 12.48 -12.06 -17.24
C ILE A 184 11.50 -13.11 -17.79
N GLN A 185 11.98 -14.31 -18.11
CA GLN A 185 11.11 -15.38 -18.62
C GLN A 185 9.99 -15.77 -17.64
N PRO A 186 10.24 -15.95 -16.32
CA PRO A 186 9.18 -16.24 -15.36
C PRO A 186 8.16 -15.11 -15.23
N PHE A 187 8.59 -13.85 -15.40
CA PHE A 187 7.66 -12.73 -15.41
C PHE A 187 6.62 -12.87 -16.53
N PHE A 188 7.05 -13.14 -17.76
CA PHE A 188 6.16 -13.25 -18.91
C PHE A 188 5.25 -14.49 -18.87
N LYS A 189 5.61 -15.53 -18.13
CA LYS A 189 4.78 -16.74 -17.98
C LYS A 189 3.39 -16.42 -17.43
N ASP A 190 3.32 -15.53 -16.43
CA ASP A 190 2.09 -15.18 -15.76
C ASP A 190 1.67 -13.71 -16.01
N TYR A 191 2.21 -13.08 -17.05
CA TYR A 191 1.90 -11.72 -17.45
C TYR A 191 0.76 -11.69 -18.47
N GLU A 192 -0.15 -10.75 -18.32
CA GLU A 192 -1.26 -10.51 -19.25
C GLU A 192 -1.23 -9.05 -19.71
N PRO A 193 -0.65 -8.75 -20.89
CA PRO A 193 -0.41 -7.38 -21.35
C PRO A 193 -1.66 -6.52 -21.43
N SER A 194 -2.76 -7.05 -21.96
CA SER A 194 -4.01 -6.32 -22.12
C SER A 194 -4.65 -5.95 -20.79
N LEU A 195 -4.52 -6.82 -19.80
CA LEU A 195 -5.00 -6.57 -18.44
C LEU A 195 -4.12 -5.54 -17.72
N ASP A 196 -2.80 -5.67 -17.83
CA ASP A 196 -1.86 -4.76 -17.20
C ASP A 196 -1.91 -3.35 -17.80
N GLN A 197 -2.20 -3.22 -19.10
CA GLN A 197 -2.47 -1.94 -19.75
C GLN A 197 -3.67 -1.22 -19.13
N LYS A 198 -4.77 -1.93 -18.86
CA LYS A 198 -5.94 -1.37 -18.17
C LYS A 198 -5.60 -0.93 -16.75
N VAL A 199 -4.82 -1.74 -16.04
CA VAL A 199 -4.34 -1.38 -14.70
C VAL A 199 -3.46 -0.14 -14.76
N LEU A 200 -2.50 -0.07 -15.68
CA LEU A 200 -1.60 1.10 -15.82
C LEU A 200 -2.40 2.38 -16.08
N ALA A 201 -3.35 2.34 -17.02
CA ALA A 201 -4.19 3.49 -17.32
C ALA A 201 -4.98 3.98 -16.10
N ALA A 202 -5.60 3.05 -15.37
CA ALA A 202 -6.34 3.37 -14.14
C ALA A 202 -5.42 3.91 -13.03
N MET A 203 -4.22 3.38 -12.89
CA MET A 203 -3.21 3.84 -11.91
C MET A 203 -2.70 5.25 -12.24
N MET A 204 -2.45 5.52 -13.52
CA MET A 204 -2.09 6.87 -13.96
C MET A 204 -3.21 7.88 -13.71
N LYS A 205 -4.46 7.50 -14.02
CA LYS A 205 -5.62 8.36 -13.80
C LYS A 205 -5.78 8.73 -12.32
N ILE A 206 -5.81 7.74 -11.43
CA ILE A 206 -6.00 8.00 -9.99
C ILE A 206 -4.85 8.82 -9.39
N ALA A 207 -3.61 8.59 -9.80
CA ALA A 207 -2.48 9.40 -9.36
C ALA A 207 -2.63 10.86 -9.81
N LYS A 208 -3.04 11.11 -11.07
CA LYS A 208 -3.31 12.46 -11.57
C LYS A 208 -4.43 13.18 -10.80
N GLU A 209 -5.47 12.45 -10.41
CA GLU A 209 -6.63 13.01 -9.70
C GLU A 209 -6.38 13.29 -8.22
N ARG A 210 -5.50 12.52 -7.58
CA ARG A 210 -5.31 12.53 -6.12
C ARG A 210 -4.01 13.16 -5.66
N VAL A 211 -2.98 13.16 -6.48
CA VAL A 211 -1.67 13.69 -6.11
C VAL A 211 -1.55 15.14 -6.59
N SER A 212 -1.13 16.03 -5.69
CA SER A 212 -0.86 17.42 -6.05
C SER A 212 0.16 17.51 -7.19
N PRO A 213 -0.02 18.44 -8.16
CA PRO A 213 0.86 18.56 -9.33
C PRO A 213 2.35 18.66 -8.98
N GLU A 214 2.68 19.29 -7.84
CA GLU A 214 4.06 19.43 -7.35
C GLU A 214 4.77 18.10 -7.05
N PHE A 215 4.00 17.01 -6.83
CA PHE A 215 4.50 15.68 -6.52
C PHE A 215 4.34 14.67 -7.65
N LEU A 216 3.68 15.07 -8.73
CA LEU A 216 3.52 14.18 -9.89
C LEU A 216 4.86 14.04 -10.64
N PRO A 217 5.20 12.81 -11.11
CA PRO A 217 6.36 12.60 -11.95
C PRO A 217 6.28 13.41 -13.26
N ASP A 218 7.42 13.82 -13.80
CA ASP A 218 7.54 14.63 -15.04
C ASP A 218 6.87 13.98 -16.26
N ILE A 219 6.68 12.66 -16.25
CA ILE A 219 5.96 11.97 -17.29
C ILE A 219 4.55 12.53 -17.52
N TYR A 220 3.90 13.08 -16.48
CA TYR A 220 2.58 13.68 -16.62
C TYR A 220 2.59 14.97 -17.44
N THR A 221 3.67 15.75 -17.40
CA THR A 221 3.82 16.96 -18.22
C THR A 221 4.13 16.65 -19.69
N SER A 222 4.82 15.53 -19.95
CA SER A 222 5.14 15.08 -21.32
C SER A 222 4.02 14.26 -21.95
N VAL A 223 3.24 13.56 -21.17
CA VAL A 223 2.11 12.72 -21.61
C VAL A 223 0.86 13.56 -21.86
N ASP A 224 0.60 14.64 -21.16
CA ASP A 224 -0.49 15.57 -21.51
C ASP A 224 -0.36 16.15 -22.92
N LYS A 225 0.86 16.28 -23.44
CA LYS A 225 1.11 16.65 -24.83
C LYS A 225 0.90 15.50 -25.84
N LYS A 226 0.97 14.24 -25.39
CA LYS A 226 0.86 13.04 -26.26
C LYS A 226 -0.46 12.28 -26.06
N LEU A 227 -1.11 12.33 -24.88
CA LEU A 227 -2.40 11.70 -24.64
C LEU A 227 -3.57 12.42 -25.32
N SER A 228 -3.42 13.67 -25.72
CA SER A 228 -4.35 14.30 -26.67
C SER A 228 -4.34 13.61 -28.06
N LEU A 229 -3.36 12.76 -28.33
CA LEU A 229 -3.22 11.98 -29.58
C LEU A 229 -3.63 10.51 -29.42
N ILE A 230 -3.83 10.02 -28.20
CA ILE A 230 -4.37 8.68 -27.94
C ILE A 230 -5.81 8.89 -27.42
N HIS A 231 -6.73 9.11 -28.35
CA HIS A 231 -8.13 8.85 -28.10
C HIS A 231 -8.24 7.36 -27.73
N ILE A 232 -8.24 7.07 -26.43
CA ILE A 232 -8.85 5.84 -25.96
C ILE A 232 -10.35 6.10 -26.13
N SER A 233 -10.85 5.81 -27.32
CA SER A 233 -12.26 5.69 -27.56
C SER A 233 -12.79 4.65 -26.56
N GLU A 234 -13.60 5.10 -25.63
CA GLU A 234 -14.43 4.20 -24.84
C GLU A 234 -15.29 3.38 -25.82
N PRO A 235 -15.43 2.06 -25.60
CA PRO A 235 -16.35 1.24 -26.36
C PRO A 235 -17.82 1.62 -26.06
#